data_0bb752ad65566be383edb6de56aa4f14
#
_entry.id   0bb752ad65566be383edb6de56aa4f14
#
_cell.length_a   1.000
_cell.length_b   1.000
_cell.length_c   1.000
_cell.angle_alpha   90.00
_cell.angle_beta   90.00
_cell.angle_gamma   90.00
#
_symmetry.space_group_name_H-M   'P 1'
#
loop_
_entity.id
_entity.type
_entity.pdbx_description
1 polymer ?
#
loop_
_entity_poly.entity_id
_entity_poly.type
_entity_poly.pdbx_seq_one_letter_code
_entity_poly.pdbx_strand_id
1 'polypeptide(L)'
;MFRIRGRQPEDLDLIRGKFRKAYSRESVPSADSSVQPSPDELLVLMSKVYDLSLGVLDSVDPAVLLEPVDMPYAAYPIKLGAILFCPLHEHIHAGQIGLVRRGLGLPSVR
;
A
#
# COMPACT_ATOMS: atom_id res chain seq x y z
N MET A 1 4.78 6.47 -1.88
CA MET A 1 6.25 6.43 -2.05
C MET A 1 6.66 6.55 -3.51
N PHE A 2 6.47 5.56 -4.41
CA PHE A 2 6.97 5.59 -5.80
C PHE A 2 6.51 6.77 -6.65
N ARG A 3 5.33 7.31 -6.39
CA ARG A 3 4.82 8.51 -7.09
C ARG A 3 5.44 9.81 -6.56
N ILE A 4 6.09 9.77 -5.42
CA ILE A 4 6.75 10.94 -4.81
C ILE A 4 8.16 11.10 -5.35
N ARG A 5 9.00 10.07 -5.19
CA ARG A 5 10.41 10.09 -5.57
C ARG A 5 10.77 9.33 -6.86
N GLY A 6 9.78 8.73 -7.51
CA GLY A 6 10.03 7.77 -8.58
C GLY A 6 10.38 6.37 -8.04
N ARG A 7 10.46 5.39 -8.95
CA ARG A 7 10.88 4.03 -8.62
C ARG A 7 12.40 3.96 -8.62
N GLN A 8 12.96 3.35 -7.59
CA GLN A 8 14.40 3.06 -7.49
C GLN A 8 14.65 1.57 -7.76
N PRO A 9 15.87 1.16 -8.17
CA PRO A 9 16.19 -0.25 -8.40
C PRO A 9 15.90 -1.15 -7.19
N GLU A 10 16.18 -0.67 -5.98
CA GLU A 10 16.00 -1.37 -4.70
C GLU A 10 14.52 -1.70 -4.40
N ASP A 11 13.59 -0.95 -4.97
CA ASP A 11 12.16 -1.18 -4.80
C ASP A 11 11.70 -2.50 -5.44
N LEU A 12 12.45 -3.02 -6.43
CA LEU A 12 12.16 -4.30 -7.07
C LEU A 12 12.43 -5.47 -6.13
N ASP A 13 13.41 -5.33 -5.25
CA ASP A 13 13.74 -6.35 -4.24
C ASP A 13 12.72 -6.34 -3.09
N LEU A 14 12.18 -5.17 -2.77
CA LEU A 14 11.17 -5.02 -1.72
C LEU A 14 9.86 -5.70 -2.09
N ILE A 15 9.37 -5.44 -3.31
CA ILE A 15 8.11 -6.03 -3.81
C ILE A 15 8.37 -6.71 -5.14
N ARG A 16 8.67 -8.00 -5.08
CA ARG A 16 8.99 -8.82 -6.24
C ARG A 16 7.87 -8.82 -7.29
N GLY A 17 8.24 -8.91 -8.55
CA GLY A 17 7.30 -8.87 -9.67
C GLY A 17 6.19 -9.94 -9.60
N LYS A 18 6.52 -11.14 -9.10
CA LYS A 18 5.56 -12.23 -8.86
C LYS A 18 4.47 -11.82 -7.85
N PHE A 19 4.88 -11.22 -6.74
CA PHE A 19 3.96 -10.71 -5.71
C PHE A 19 3.05 -9.62 -6.30
N ARG A 20 3.64 -8.62 -6.99
CA ARG A 20 2.87 -7.56 -7.63
C ARG A 20 1.83 -8.08 -8.63
N LYS A 21 2.17 -9.11 -9.40
CA LYS A 21 1.25 -9.72 -10.36
C LYS A 21 0.10 -10.43 -9.65
N ALA A 22 0.38 -11.16 -8.56
CA ALA A 22 -0.61 -11.90 -7.79
C ALA A 22 -1.63 -10.99 -7.08
N TYR A 23 -1.24 -9.76 -6.74
CA TYR A 23 -2.07 -8.80 -6.00
C TYR A 23 -2.34 -7.49 -6.80
N SER A 24 -2.28 -7.56 -8.13
CA SER A 24 -2.66 -6.43 -8.99
C SER A 24 -4.17 -6.28 -9.07
N ARG A 25 -4.62 -5.13 -9.60
CA ARG A 25 -6.05 -4.86 -9.82
C ARG A 25 -6.75 -5.93 -10.68
N GLU A 26 -6.01 -6.57 -11.57
CA GLU A 26 -6.52 -7.59 -12.51
C GLU A 26 -6.31 -9.02 -12.00
N SER A 27 -5.78 -9.19 -10.78
CA SER A 27 -5.54 -10.51 -10.21
C SER A 27 -6.86 -11.16 -9.79
N VAL A 28 -6.92 -12.48 -9.97
CA VAL A 28 -8.02 -13.30 -9.47
C VAL A 28 -7.60 -13.91 -8.13
N PRO A 29 -8.39 -13.71 -7.05
CA PRO A 29 -8.10 -14.33 -5.76
C PRO A 29 -8.04 -15.86 -5.87
N SER A 30 -7.06 -16.48 -5.22
CA SER A 30 -6.92 -17.94 -5.13
C SER A 30 -7.27 -18.40 -3.72
N ALA A 31 -8.06 -19.48 -3.65
CA ALA A 31 -8.33 -20.18 -2.38
C ALA A 31 -7.18 -21.10 -1.96
N ASP A 32 -6.19 -21.32 -2.82
CA ASP A 32 -5.00 -22.12 -2.52
C ASP A 32 -4.05 -21.34 -1.60
N SER A 33 -4.00 -21.72 -0.33
CA SER A 33 -3.14 -21.10 0.65
C SER A 33 -1.64 -21.33 0.39
N SER A 34 -1.28 -22.35 -0.38
CA SER A 34 0.14 -22.65 -0.66
C SER A 34 0.80 -21.62 -1.58
N VAL A 35 0.01 -20.87 -2.35
CA VAL A 35 0.49 -19.82 -3.24
C VAL A 35 0.47 -18.43 -2.59
N GLN A 36 -0.07 -18.34 -1.37
CA GLN A 36 -0.18 -17.08 -0.62
C GLN A 36 1.03 -16.93 0.31
N PRO A 37 1.53 -15.72 0.52
CA PRO A 37 2.50 -15.46 1.59
C PRO A 37 1.84 -15.69 2.96
N SER A 38 2.64 -16.13 3.92
CA SER A 38 2.17 -16.25 5.30
C SER A 38 1.80 -14.87 5.89
N PRO A 39 0.93 -14.83 6.92
CA PRO A 39 0.63 -13.57 7.62
C PRO A 39 1.89 -12.87 8.15
N ASP A 40 2.86 -13.62 8.66
CA ASP A 40 4.11 -13.06 9.19
C ASP A 40 4.96 -12.44 8.09
N GLU A 41 5.06 -13.08 6.92
CA GLU A 41 5.73 -12.51 5.75
C GLU A 41 5.07 -11.21 5.28
N LEU A 42 3.74 -11.14 5.31
CA LEU A 42 3.00 -9.94 4.98
C LEU A 42 3.26 -8.82 5.99
N LEU A 43 3.25 -9.11 7.29
CA LEU A 43 3.53 -8.13 8.34
C LEU A 43 4.96 -7.58 8.22
N VAL A 44 5.93 -8.44 7.99
CA VAL A 44 7.33 -8.01 7.76
C VAL A 44 7.44 -7.12 6.53
N LEU A 45 6.76 -7.48 5.44
CA LEU A 45 6.77 -6.67 4.22
C LEU A 45 6.10 -5.31 4.44
N MET A 46 4.95 -5.29 5.12
CA MET A 46 4.23 -4.06 5.47
C MET A 46 5.10 -3.13 6.30
N SER A 47 5.78 -3.64 7.34
CA SER A 47 6.69 -2.85 8.18
C SER A 47 7.81 -2.23 7.34
N LYS A 48 8.46 -3.01 6.49
CA LYS A 48 9.52 -2.51 5.61
C LYS A 48 9.04 -1.40 4.67
N VAL A 49 7.87 -1.59 4.06
CA VAL A 49 7.28 -0.57 3.16
C VAL A 49 6.94 0.69 3.93
N TYR A 50 6.43 0.55 5.15
CA TYR A 50 6.08 1.67 6.02
C TYR A 50 7.33 2.47 6.40
N ASP A 51 8.37 1.81 6.92
CA ASP A 51 9.63 2.46 7.32
C ASP A 51 10.29 3.19 6.16
N LEU A 52 10.32 2.55 4.97
CA LEU A 52 10.84 3.18 3.77
C LEU A 52 10.00 4.40 3.34
N SER A 53 8.68 4.33 3.52
CA SER A 53 7.78 5.44 3.20
C SER A 53 8.00 6.63 4.12
N LEU A 54 8.22 6.40 5.42
CA LEU A 54 8.59 7.45 6.37
C LEU A 54 9.92 8.09 6.00
N GLY A 55 10.94 7.29 5.69
CA GLY A 55 12.25 7.82 5.27
C GLY A 55 12.17 8.67 4.00
N VAL A 56 11.29 8.33 3.06
CA VAL A 56 11.04 9.16 1.87
C VAL A 56 10.38 10.49 2.26
N LEU A 57 9.42 10.48 3.19
CA LEU A 57 8.74 11.70 3.64
C LEU A 57 9.70 12.63 4.39
N ASP A 58 10.59 12.08 5.20
CA ASP A 58 11.57 12.85 5.96
C ASP A 58 12.62 13.54 5.06
N SER A 59 12.86 12.97 3.88
CA SER A 59 13.92 13.44 2.96
C SER A 59 13.40 14.16 1.72
N VAL A 60 12.09 14.18 1.47
CA VAL A 60 11.54 14.79 0.26
C VAL A 60 11.59 16.32 0.34
N ASP A 61 12.04 16.96 -0.73
CA ASP A 61 11.96 18.41 -0.87
C ASP A 61 10.48 18.84 -0.87
N PRO A 62 10.08 19.80 0.02
CA PRO A 62 8.71 20.32 0.05
C PRO A 62 8.21 20.83 -1.31
N ALA A 63 9.08 21.35 -2.17
CA ALA A 63 8.72 21.79 -3.51
C ALA A 63 8.20 20.63 -4.39
N VAL A 64 8.76 19.44 -4.23
CA VAL A 64 8.34 18.22 -4.95
C VAL A 64 6.91 17.82 -4.59
N LEU A 65 6.45 18.13 -3.38
CA LEU A 65 5.09 17.82 -2.94
C LEU A 65 4.00 18.60 -3.68
N LEU A 66 4.38 19.74 -4.25
CA LEU A 66 3.46 20.59 -5.02
C LEU A 66 3.41 20.22 -6.52
N GLU A 67 4.28 19.32 -6.96
CA GLU A 67 4.27 18.87 -8.35
C GLU A 67 3.00 18.06 -8.68
N PRO A 68 2.50 18.17 -9.92
CA PRO A 68 1.36 17.39 -10.37
C PRO A 68 1.60 15.89 -10.26
N VAL A 69 0.52 15.14 -9.95
CA VAL A 69 0.52 13.69 -9.98
C VAL A 69 -0.75 13.18 -10.67
N ASP A 70 -0.58 12.25 -11.59
CA ASP A 70 -1.69 11.51 -12.17
C ASP A 70 -2.12 10.40 -11.22
N MET A 71 -3.10 10.72 -10.37
CA MET A 71 -3.67 9.80 -9.40
C MET A 71 -5.18 10.03 -9.30
N PRO A 72 -6.00 9.12 -9.84
CA PRO A 72 -7.46 9.35 -9.99
C PRO A 72 -8.20 9.50 -8.64
N TYR A 73 -7.58 9.12 -7.53
CA TYR A 73 -8.19 9.17 -6.19
C TYR A 73 -7.51 10.17 -5.25
N ALA A 74 -6.58 11.00 -5.74
CA ALA A 74 -5.97 12.05 -4.94
C ALA A 74 -7.00 13.14 -4.65
N ALA A 75 -7.08 13.60 -3.39
CA ALA A 75 -7.92 14.73 -3.00
C ALA A 75 -7.53 16.01 -3.75
N TYR A 76 -6.24 16.14 -4.08
CA TYR A 76 -5.67 17.19 -4.90
C TYR A 76 -4.73 16.56 -5.95
N PRO A 77 -4.66 17.10 -7.18
CA PRO A 77 -3.86 16.53 -8.27
C PRO A 77 -2.36 16.85 -8.14
N ILE A 78 -1.85 16.89 -6.91
CA ILE A 78 -0.45 17.09 -6.55
C ILE A 78 0.05 15.97 -5.65
N LYS A 79 1.36 15.80 -5.55
CA LYS A 79 1.99 14.72 -4.76
C LYS A 79 1.59 14.74 -3.29
N LEU A 80 1.43 15.92 -2.69
CA LEU A 80 0.91 16.04 -1.32
C LEU A 80 -0.49 15.44 -1.19
N GLY A 81 -1.38 15.68 -2.16
CA GLY A 81 -2.72 15.08 -2.16
C GLY A 81 -2.68 13.56 -2.23
N ALA A 82 -1.73 12.99 -2.98
CA ALA A 82 -1.50 11.56 -3.03
C ALA A 82 -1.06 10.98 -1.67
N ILE A 83 -0.22 11.71 -0.93
CA ILE A 83 0.19 11.31 0.43
C ILE A 83 -1.00 11.34 1.39
N LEU A 84 -1.76 12.43 1.39
CA LEU A 84 -2.94 12.58 2.26
C LEU A 84 -4.03 11.54 1.96
N PHE A 85 -4.08 11.04 0.75
CA PHE A 85 -5.01 9.96 0.38
C PHE A 85 -4.60 8.59 0.95
N CYS A 86 -3.31 8.34 1.21
CA CYS A 86 -2.85 7.04 1.70
C CYS A 86 -3.58 6.56 2.96
N PRO A 87 -3.64 7.33 4.06
CA PRO A 87 -4.34 6.89 5.27
C PRO A 87 -5.84 6.70 5.03
N LEU A 88 -6.48 7.50 4.19
CA LEU A 88 -7.88 7.31 3.82
C LEU A 88 -8.09 5.98 3.09
N HIS A 89 -7.19 5.63 2.18
CA HIS A 89 -7.23 4.36 1.45
C HIS A 89 -7.00 3.15 2.38
N GLU A 90 -6.10 3.27 3.34
CA GLU A 90 -5.88 2.25 4.37
C GLU A 90 -7.12 2.02 5.24
N HIS A 91 -7.85 3.08 5.60
CA HIS A 91 -9.12 2.97 6.34
C HIS A 91 -10.20 2.22 5.55
N ILE A 92 -10.24 2.39 4.22
CA ILE A 92 -11.14 1.60 3.36
C ILE A 92 -10.83 0.12 3.49
N HIS A 93 -9.55 -0.27 3.40
CA HIS A 93 -9.13 -1.67 3.54
C HIS A 93 -9.34 -2.21 4.95
N ALA A 94 -9.09 -1.41 5.98
CA ALA A 94 -9.40 -1.79 7.37
C ALA A 94 -10.91 -2.09 7.55
N GLY A 95 -11.77 -1.28 6.93
CA GLY A 95 -13.21 -1.53 6.91
C GLY A 95 -13.60 -2.84 6.20
N GLN A 96 -12.96 -3.13 5.06
CA GLN A 96 -13.16 -4.38 4.32
C GLN A 96 -12.72 -5.61 5.14
N ILE A 97 -11.56 -5.53 5.81
CA ILE A 97 -11.08 -6.58 6.71
C ILE A 97 -12.05 -6.78 7.87
N GLY A 98 -12.56 -5.69 8.46
CA GLY A 98 -13.56 -5.74 9.53
C GLY A 98 -14.86 -6.42 9.10
N LEU A 99 -15.28 -6.20 7.85
CA LEU A 99 -16.46 -6.88 7.28
C LEU A 99 -16.23 -8.38 7.12
N VAL A 100 -15.09 -8.78 6.53
CA VAL A 100 -14.72 -10.19 6.35
C VAL A 100 -14.62 -10.90 7.71
N ARG A 101 -13.96 -10.28 8.70
CA ARG A 101 -13.86 -10.82 10.07
C ARG A 101 -15.24 -11.11 10.68
N ARG A 102 -16.19 -10.16 10.55
CA ARG A 102 -17.55 -10.37 11.03
C ARG A 102 -18.29 -11.50 10.32
N GLY A 103 -18.09 -11.61 8.99
CA GLY A 103 -18.63 -12.71 8.20
C GLY A 103 -18.12 -14.08 8.63
N LEU A 104 -16.90 -14.14 9.20
CA LEU A 104 -16.28 -15.34 9.78
C LEU A 104 -16.65 -15.57 11.26
N GLY A 105 -17.54 -14.77 11.84
CA GLY A 105 -17.92 -14.87 13.26
C GLY A 105 -16.84 -14.40 14.24
N LEU A 106 -15.80 -13.71 13.79
CA LEU A 106 -14.74 -13.18 14.63
C LEU A 106 -15.18 -11.88 15.31
N PRO A 107 -14.70 -11.60 16.55
CA PRO A 107 -15.06 -10.37 17.26
C PRO A 107 -14.59 -9.13 16.49
N SER A 108 -15.31 -8.02 16.70
CA SER A 108 -14.89 -6.71 16.13
C SER A 108 -13.53 -6.28 16.69
N VAL A 109 -12.71 -5.69 15.83
CA VAL A 109 -11.51 -4.96 16.26
C VAL A 109 -11.97 -3.58 16.72
N ARG A 110 -11.61 -3.20 17.92
CA ARG A 110 -11.83 -1.87 18.49
C ARG A 110 -10.55 -1.10 18.44
#